data_62a9045adff5eced65ccd8a8f2ced4fe
#
_entry.id   62a9045adff5eced65ccd8a8f2ced4fe
#
_cell.length_a   1.000
_cell.length_b   1.000
_cell.length_c   1.000
_cell.angle_alpha   90.00
_cell.angle_beta   90.00
_cell.angle_gamma   90.00
#
_symmetry.space_group_name_H-M   'P 1'
#
loop_
_entity.id
_entity.type
_entity.pdbx_description
1 polymer ?
#
loop_
_entity_poly.entity_id
_entity_poly.type
_entity_poly.pdbx_seq_one_letter_code
_entity_poly.pdbx_strand_id
1 'polypeptide(L)'
;MNLIHNNPFRILGVTANASLSDRKQQANLITQYLKIGQNAKLDFDITPPLSPIERTKELIELQSSRIHSTEDKILHALFWFVQANGVDKIALKHLTKSKDIDKALADFEKGCRDFIVSESSYSSILNHSTLEIIAFNQHNDMDRLKKAIGNKLNVISNRDALTSLKKLVASDGMDTNIESLNALILPELKDFLGDLQPWSDINLLLLEIFQSNPVIYPKIKSEVLNSLQVKMNKVLNDSELGRNKFLKDYFTPSLLNQGRQRGSSTRNAGKKILEEMNDLLGSNDSFYLDNVDKVYSEVNYCGILVFNKFIDALNNNRLELLDLLRCDLNGIINLYSDSLTDLRGIEVPIKDTITENLRGIRDTKRQIDRIKEQARVRQASGNQNSGCFIATATLGNYDHSLVLELRQFRDEWILTKTWGEGFVRWYYRYGAIAAKFIEKSTLLKSISFFFIVLPLVILSRVINR
;
A
#
# COMPACT_ATOMS: atom_id res chain seq x y z
N MET A 1 -23.83 -9.35 -10.67
CA MET A 1 -24.20 -10.20 -11.84
C MET A 1 -25.52 -9.80 -12.53
N ASN A 2 -25.93 -8.56 -12.40
CA ASN A 2 -27.23 -8.07 -12.92
C ASN A 2 -27.34 -8.09 -14.45
N LEU A 3 -26.27 -7.82 -15.20
CA LEU A 3 -26.31 -7.74 -16.67
C LEU A 3 -26.66 -9.06 -17.37
N ILE A 4 -26.35 -10.21 -16.77
CA ILE A 4 -26.63 -11.54 -17.31
C ILE A 4 -27.80 -12.20 -16.55
N HIS A 5 -27.66 -12.39 -15.23
CA HIS A 5 -28.62 -13.12 -14.40
C HIS A 5 -30.00 -12.45 -14.38
N ASN A 6 -30.03 -11.12 -14.21
CA ASN A 6 -31.27 -10.33 -14.18
C ASN A 6 -31.51 -9.56 -15.48
N ASN A 7 -30.94 -10.04 -16.60
CA ASN A 7 -31.20 -9.45 -17.90
C ASN A 7 -32.70 -9.50 -18.21
N PRO A 8 -33.35 -8.39 -18.59
CA PRO A 8 -34.77 -8.35 -18.88
C PRO A 8 -35.26 -9.38 -19.92
N PHE A 9 -34.45 -9.60 -20.96
CA PHE A 9 -34.80 -10.57 -22.01
C PHE A 9 -34.69 -12.02 -21.50
N ARG A 10 -33.76 -12.30 -20.58
CA ARG A 10 -33.67 -13.59 -19.88
C ARG A 10 -34.88 -13.82 -18.99
N ILE A 11 -35.27 -12.84 -18.20
CA ILE A 11 -36.43 -12.94 -17.31
C ILE A 11 -37.72 -13.21 -18.11
N LEU A 12 -37.85 -12.58 -19.28
CA LEU A 12 -38.97 -12.82 -20.22
C LEU A 12 -38.81 -14.11 -21.07
N GLY A 13 -37.60 -14.74 -21.04
CA GLY A 13 -37.34 -15.97 -21.79
C GLY A 13 -37.30 -15.79 -23.31
N VAL A 14 -36.81 -14.66 -23.79
CA VAL A 14 -36.77 -14.29 -25.21
C VAL A 14 -35.37 -13.83 -25.64
N THR A 15 -35.11 -13.74 -26.94
CA THR A 15 -33.94 -13.04 -27.51
C THR A 15 -34.12 -11.53 -27.38
N ALA A 16 -33.01 -10.79 -27.41
CA ALA A 16 -33.03 -9.33 -27.23
C ALA A 16 -33.74 -8.60 -28.41
N ASN A 17 -33.82 -9.24 -29.55
CA ASN A 17 -34.56 -8.73 -30.72
C ASN A 17 -35.99 -9.28 -30.87
N ALA A 18 -36.55 -9.91 -29.84
CA ALA A 18 -37.94 -10.32 -29.81
C ALA A 18 -38.88 -9.11 -29.96
N SER A 19 -39.92 -9.26 -30.76
CA SER A 19 -40.90 -8.20 -30.99
C SER A 19 -41.67 -7.83 -29.70
N LEU A 20 -42.27 -6.67 -29.66
CA LEU A 20 -43.11 -6.26 -28.51
C LEU A 20 -44.26 -7.27 -28.30
N SER A 21 -44.82 -7.82 -29.40
CA SER A 21 -45.85 -8.86 -29.37
C SER A 21 -45.32 -10.12 -28.66
N ASP A 22 -44.16 -10.62 -29.07
CA ASP A 22 -43.57 -11.84 -28.50
C ASP A 22 -43.27 -11.65 -27.01
N ARG A 23 -42.71 -10.50 -26.62
CA ARG A 23 -42.46 -10.16 -25.22
C ARG A 23 -43.73 -10.14 -24.38
N LYS A 24 -44.80 -9.52 -24.88
CA LYS A 24 -46.11 -9.50 -24.20
C LYS A 24 -46.70 -10.90 -24.09
N GLN A 25 -46.62 -11.70 -25.16
CA GLN A 25 -47.07 -13.07 -25.14
C GLN A 25 -46.36 -13.92 -24.10
N GLN A 26 -45.04 -13.81 -24.01
CA GLN A 26 -44.21 -14.51 -23.00
C GLN A 26 -44.55 -14.04 -21.59
N ALA A 27 -44.64 -12.73 -21.35
CA ALA A 27 -45.02 -12.18 -20.04
C ALA A 27 -46.41 -12.70 -19.59
N ASN A 28 -47.38 -12.78 -20.50
CA ASN A 28 -48.69 -13.35 -20.22
C ASN A 28 -48.60 -14.85 -19.89
N LEU A 29 -47.82 -15.62 -20.65
CA LEU A 29 -47.61 -17.06 -20.42
C LEU A 29 -47.00 -17.27 -19.01
N ILE A 30 -45.94 -16.53 -18.64
CA ILE A 30 -45.31 -16.60 -17.32
C ILE A 30 -46.34 -16.26 -16.23
N THR A 31 -47.16 -15.22 -16.44
CA THR A 31 -48.20 -14.82 -15.49
C THR A 31 -49.25 -15.90 -15.28
N GLN A 32 -49.58 -16.65 -16.32
CA GLN A 32 -50.51 -17.80 -16.22
C GLN A 32 -49.93 -18.93 -15.38
N TYR A 33 -48.65 -19.28 -15.55
CA TYR A 33 -47.96 -20.26 -14.67
C TYR A 33 -47.93 -19.81 -13.20
N LEU A 34 -47.66 -18.54 -12.96
CA LEU A 34 -47.64 -17.98 -11.58
C LEU A 34 -49.02 -18.07 -10.91
N LYS A 35 -50.13 -17.85 -11.65
CA LYS A 35 -51.51 -17.98 -11.12
C LYS A 35 -51.82 -19.36 -10.60
N ILE A 36 -51.20 -20.42 -11.16
CA ILE A 36 -51.36 -21.81 -10.71
C ILE A 36 -50.25 -22.27 -9.76
N GLY A 37 -49.48 -21.33 -9.23
CA GLY A 37 -48.41 -21.62 -8.26
C GLY A 37 -47.18 -22.31 -8.87
N GLN A 38 -46.97 -22.20 -10.18
CA GLN A 38 -45.85 -22.81 -10.88
C GLN A 38 -44.91 -21.74 -11.42
N ASN A 39 -43.62 -22.02 -11.38
CA ASN A 39 -42.63 -21.20 -12.06
C ASN A 39 -42.40 -21.70 -13.48
N ALA A 40 -42.60 -20.84 -14.48
CA ALA A 40 -42.39 -21.18 -15.88
C ALA A 40 -40.92 -21.54 -16.15
N LYS A 41 -40.67 -22.68 -16.81
CA LYS A 41 -39.34 -23.04 -17.32
C LYS A 41 -39.30 -22.65 -18.81
N LEU A 42 -38.39 -21.76 -19.15
CA LEU A 42 -38.28 -21.21 -20.51
C LEU A 42 -36.95 -21.64 -21.16
N ASP A 43 -36.97 -21.69 -22.49
CA ASP A 43 -35.81 -22.14 -23.28
C ASP A 43 -34.53 -21.31 -22.99
N PHE A 44 -34.69 -20.02 -22.72
CA PHE A 44 -33.58 -19.09 -22.43
C PHE A 44 -33.23 -18.98 -20.95
N ASP A 45 -33.70 -19.86 -20.09
CA ASP A 45 -33.23 -19.90 -18.70
C ASP A 45 -31.76 -20.30 -18.58
N ILE A 46 -31.26 -21.15 -19.49
CA ILE A 46 -29.87 -21.63 -19.61
C ILE A 46 -29.35 -22.14 -18.25
N THR A 47 -30.11 -23.04 -17.68
CA THR A 47 -29.84 -23.61 -16.36
C THR A 47 -29.47 -25.09 -16.49
N PRO A 48 -28.30 -25.57 -16.03
CA PRO A 48 -27.09 -24.78 -15.76
C PRO A 48 -26.52 -24.18 -17.05
N PRO A 49 -25.53 -23.25 -16.99
CA PRO A 49 -24.72 -22.82 -15.87
C PRO A 49 -25.29 -21.63 -15.07
N LEU A 50 -26.33 -20.99 -15.57
CA LEU A 50 -26.97 -19.89 -14.84
C LEU A 50 -27.87 -20.44 -13.72
N SER A 51 -27.98 -19.69 -12.61
CA SER A 51 -28.92 -20.04 -11.54
C SER A 51 -30.37 -20.02 -12.00
N PRO A 52 -31.23 -20.87 -11.42
CA PRO A 52 -32.67 -20.81 -11.69
C PRO A 52 -33.26 -19.42 -11.42
N ILE A 53 -34.30 -19.08 -12.17
CA ILE A 53 -35.01 -17.81 -11.99
C ILE A 53 -36.30 -18.05 -11.22
N GLU A 54 -36.48 -17.38 -10.09
CA GLU A 54 -37.74 -17.28 -9.39
C GLU A 54 -38.48 -16.06 -9.94
N ARG A 55 -39.44 -16.30 -10.85
CA ARG A 55 -40.23 -15.24 -11.46
C ARG A 55 -41.40 -14.87 -10.55
N THR A 56 -41.58 -13.55 -10.34
CA THR A 56 -42.76 -12.97 -9.70
C THR A 56 -43.41 -11.97 -10.65
N LYS A 57 -44.63 -11.58 -10.35
CA LYS A 57 -45.33 -10.58 -11.17
C LYS A 57 -44.59 -9.25 -11.15
N GLU A 58 -44.14 -8.85 -9.98
CA GLU A 58 -43.38 -7.62 -9.74
C GLU A 58 -42.05 -7.62 -10.52
N LEU A 59 -41.32 -8.76 -10.52
CA LEU A 59 -40.09 -8.91 -11.28
C LEU A 59 -40.33 -8.76 -12.79
N ILE A 60 -41.39 -9.35 -13.33
CA ILE A 60 -41.72 -9.25 -14.74
C ILE A 60 -42.07 -7.81 -15.13
N GLU A 61 -42.86 -7.10 -14.31
CA GLU A 61 -43.23 -5.72 -14.53
C GLU A 61 -41.99 -4.82 -14.46
N LEU A 62 -41.14 -4.99 -13.44
CA LEU A 62 -39.88 -4.27 -13.28
C LEU A 62 -38.96 -4.48 -14.49
N GLN A 63 -38.72 -5.72 -14.90
CA GLN A 63 -37.82 -6.00 -16.02
C GLN A 63 -38.38 -5.54 -17.35
N SER A 64 -39.72 -5.59 -17.54
CA SER A 64 -40.37 -5.05 -18.74
C SER A 64 -40.19 -3.52 -18.83
N SER A 65 -40.18 -2.82 -17.70
CA SER A 65 -39.95 -1.36 -17.68
C SER A 65 -38.51 -0.97 -18.01
N ARG A 66 -37.52 -1.85 -17.81
CA ARG A 66 -36.09 -1.60 -18.09
C ARG A 66 -35.70 -1.68 -19.57
N ILE A 67 -36.61 -1.95 -20.47
CA ILE A 67 -36.37 -2.05 -21.93
C ILE A 67 -37.29 -1.11 -22.72
N HIS A 68 -37.52 0.10 -22.18
CA HIS A 68 -38.36 1.09 -22.85
C HIS A 68 -37.58 1.94 -23.85
N SER A 69 -36.48 2.54 -23.43
CA SER A 69 -35.65 3.39 -24.30
C SER A 69 -34.83 2.56 -25.29
N THR A 70 -34.36 3.19 -26.34
CA THR A 70 -33.48 2.55 -27.33
C THR A 70 -32.14 2.21 -26.70
N GLU A 71 -31.57 3.12 -25.86
CA GLU A 71 -30.34 2.92 -25.14
C GLU A 71 -30.42 1.73 -24.19
N ASP A 72 -31.50 1.61 -23.41
CA ASP A 72 -31.73 0.48 -22.52
C ASP A 72 -31.80 -0.85 -23.25
N LYS A 73 -32.52 -0.87 -24.39
CA LYS A 73 -32.60 -2.07 -25.23
C LYS A 73 -31.24 -2.49 -25.76
N ILE A 74 -30.43 -1.54 -26.22
CA ILE A 74 -29.06 -1.80 -26.69
C ILE A 74 -28.19 -2.29 -25.54
N LEU A 75 -28.20 -1.61 -24.38
CA LEU A 75 -27.45 -2.00 -23.18
C LEU A 75 -27.74 -3.47 -22.81
N HIS A 76 -29.02 -3.82 -22.68
CA HIS A 76 -29.37 -5.17 -22.29
C HIS A 76 -29.14 -6.21 -23.41
N ALA A 77 -29.25 -5.82 -24.70
CA ALA A 77 -28.92 -6.67 -25.83
C ALA A 77 -27.45 -6.99 -25.96
N LEU A 78 -26.58 -6.07 -25.55
CA LEU A 78 -25.13 -6.34 -25.49
C LEU A 78 -24.75 -7.51 -24.56
N PHE A 79 -25.57 -7.75 -23.54
CA PHE A 79 -25.31 -8.80 -22.54
C PHE A 79 -26.34 -9.92 -22.63
N TRP A 80 -27.04 -10.04 -23.77
CA TRP A 80 -27.96 -11.13 -24.04
C TRP A 80 -27.91 -11.57 -25.51
N PHE A 81 -28.59 -12.66 -25.82
CA PHE A 81 -28.55 -13.25 -27.16
C PHE A 81 -29.45 -12.51 -28.15
N VAL A 82 -28.93 -12.33 -29.36
CA VAL A 82 -29.65 -11.79 -30.52
C VAL A 82 -29.71 -12.83 -31.63
N GLN A 83 -30.72 -12.81 -32.44
CA GLN A 83 -30.85 -13.69 -33.61
C GLN A 83 -30.96 -12.83 -34.87
N ALA A 84 -29.82 -12.56 -35.52
CA ALA A 84 -29.77 -11.73 -36.74
C ALA A 84 -29.66 -12.55 -38.02
N ASN A 85 -29.08 -13.74 -37.94
CA ASN A 85 -28.76 -14.54 -39.12
C ASN A 85 -29.00 -16.05 -38.91
N GLY A 86 -28.70 -16.86 -39.92
CA GLY A 86 -28.89 -18.32 -39.88
C GLY A 86 -27.93 -19.04 -38.92
N VAL A 87 -26.70 -18.51 -38.76
CA VAL A 87 -25.71 -19.08 -37.83
C VAL A 87 -26.20 -18.90 -36.40
N ASP A 88 -26.66 -17.70 -36.06
CA ASP A 88 -27.21 -17.41 -34.72
C ASP A 88 -28.38 -18.35 -34.40
N LYS A 89 -29.28 -18.58 -35.37
CA LYS A 89 -30.44 -19.47 -35.21
C LYS A 89 -30.00 -20.90 -34.89
N ILE A 90 -29.00 -21.43 -35.59
CA ILE A 90 -28.49 -22.80 -35.37
C ILE A 90 -27.84 -22.90 -34.00
N ALA A 91 -26.92 -21.97 -33.66
CA ALA A 91 -26.22 -21.97 -32.39
C ALA A 91 -27.18 -21.81 -31.19
N LEU A 92 -28.15 -20.89 -31.28
CA LEU A 92 -29.20 -20.72 -30.28
C LEU A 92 -30.07 -21.97 -30.10
N LYS A 93 -30.34 -22.72 -31.18
CA LYS A 93 -31.06 -24.00 -31.08
C LYS A 93 -30.24 -25.03 -30.29
N HIS A 94 -28.93 -25.13 -30.51
CA HIS A 94 -28.06 -26.01 -29.72
C HIS A 94 -28.03 -25.60 -28.25
N LEU A 95 -27.98 -24.32 -27.97
CA LEU A 95 -27.98 -23.79 -26.61
C LEU A 95 -29.32 -24.05 -25.88
N THR A 96 -30.46 -23.80 -26.54
CA THR A 96 -31.76 -23.79 -25.86
C THR A 96 -32.44 -25.17 -25.88
N LYS A 97 -32.33 -25.92 -26.97
CA LYS A 97 -33.00 -27.22 -27.11
C LYS A 97 -32.10 -28.39 -26.74
N SER A 98 -30.87 -28.40 -27.20
CA SER A 98 -29.89 -29.48 -26.90
C SER A 98 -29.11 -29.25 -25.59
N LYS A 99 -29.12 -28.04 -25.07
CA LYS A 99 -28.34 -27.58 -23.88
C LYS A 99 -26.85 -27.89 -24.02
N ASP A 100 -26.34 -27.83 -25.25
CA ASP A 100 -24.94 -28.08 -25.60
C ASP A 100 -24.21 -26.75 -25.79
N ILE A 101 -23.54 -26.30 -24.73
CA ILE A 101 -22.83 -25.02 -24.69
C ILE A 101 -21.64 -25.05 -25.65
N ASP A 102 -20.86 -26.12 -25.65
CA ASP A 102 -19.64 -26.22 -26.44
C ASP A 102 -19.95 -26.19 -27.94
N LYS A 103 -21.03 -26.87 -28.34
CA LYS A 103 -21.46 -26.84 -29.72
C LYS A 103 -22.04 -25.50 -30.13
N ALA A 104 -22.76 -24.83 -29.23
CA ALA A 104 -23.26 -23.48 -29.46
C ALA A 104 -22.11 -22.48 -29.60
N LEU A 105 -21.07 -22.57 -28.75
CA LEU A 105 -19.83 -21.75 -28.85
C LEU A 105 -19.16 -21.98 -30.22
N ALA A 106 -18.93 -23.22 -30.61
CA ALA A 106 -18.28 -23.56 -31.88
C ALA A 106 -19.11 -23.05 -33.11
N ASP A 107 -20.43 -23.06 -33.03
CA ASP A 107 -21.25 -22.52 -34.11
C ASP A 107 -21.24 -20.98 -34.15
N PHE A 108 -21.28 -20.29 -33.00
CA PHE A 108 -21.11 -18.83 -32.98
C PHE A 108 -19.74 -18.43 -33.49
N GLU A 109 -18.67 -19.15 -33.12
CA GLU A 109 -17.30 -18.87 -33.55
C GLU A 109 -17.19 -18.87 -35.10
N LYS A 110 -17.85 -19.79 -35.81
CA LYS A 110 -17.91 -19.80 -37.28
C LYS A 110 -18.48 -18.49 -37.85
N GLY A 111 -19.39 -17.85 -37.12
CA GLY A 111 -19.99 -16.57 -37.51
C GLY A 111 -19.13 -15.36 -37.12
N CYS A 112 -18.16 -15.52 -36.22
CA CYS A 112 -17.33 -14.41 -35.71
C CYS A 112 -16.29 -13.89 -36.72
N ARG A 113 -15.96 -14.66 -37.78
CA ARG A 113 -15.00 -14.23 -38.83
C ARG A 113 -13.73 -13.61 -38.27
N ASP A 114 -12.98 -14.38 -37.52
CA ASP A 114 -11.75 -13.94 -36.81
C ASP A 114 -11.99 -12.80 -35.81
N PHE A 115 -13.20 -12.65 -35.31
CA PHE A 115 -13.64 -11.58 -34.39
C PHE A 115 -13.46 -10.16 -34.97
N ILE A 116 -13.43 -10.03 -36.29
CA ILE A 116 -13.47 -8.72 -36.95
C ILE A 116 -14.93 -8.23 -36.98
N VAL A 117 -15.18 -7.12 -36.30
CA VAL A 117 -16.51 -6.55 -36.15
C VAL A 117 -16.99 -5.94 -37.47
N SER A 118 -18.14 -6.40 -37.96
CA SER A 118 -18.80 -5.91 -39.18
C SER A 118 -20.31 -6.10 -39.09
N GLU A 119 -21.08 -5.57 -40.05
CA GLU A 119 -22.53 -5.81 -40.16
C GLU A 119 -22.91 -7.30 -40.22
N SER A 120 -22.02 -8.15 -40.72
CA SER A 120 -22.30 -9.58 -40.89
C SER A 120 -21.82 -10.46 -39.74
N SER A 121 -20.92 -9.98 -38.85
CA SER A 121 -20.31 -10.75 -37.78
C SER A 121 -20.74 -10.29 -36.38
N TYR A 122 -21.26 -9.07 -36.21
CA TYR A 122 -21.50 -8.46 -34.90
C TYR A 122 -22.38 -9.32 -33.99
N SER A 123 -23.45 -9.92 -34.55
CA SER A 123 -24.39 -10.71 -33.75
C SER A 123 -23.76 -12.00 -33.20
N SER A 124 -23.02 -12.71 -34.05
CA SER A 124 -22.29 -13.91 -33.62
C SER A 124 -21.19 -13.58 -32.60
N ILE A 125 -20.47 -12.45 -32.76
CA ILE A 125 -19.49 -11.96 -31.80
C ILE A 125 -20.17 -11.64 -30.44
N LEU A 126 -21.33 -10.95 -30.45
CA LEU A 126 -22.08 -10.67 -29.23
C LEU A 126 -22.56 -11.94 -28.54
N ASN A 127 -23.13 -12.89 -29.30
CA ASN A 127 -23.63 -14.14 -28.78
C ASN A 127 -22.55 -15.03 -28.23
N HIS A 128 -21.43 -15.22 -28.98
CA HIS A 128 -20.25 -15.93 -28.52
C HIS A 128 -19.71 -15.33 -27.18
N SER A 129 -19.51 -14.01 -27.17
CA SER A 129 -19.04 -13.32 -25.99
C SER A 129 -20.01 -13.40 -24.79
N THR A 130 -21.32 -13.40 -25.04
CA THR A 130 -22.33 -13.62 -23.99
C THR A 130 -22.19 -15.02 -23.38
N LEU A 131 -22.00 -16.03 -24.23
CA LEU A 131 -21.91 -17.43 -23.80
C LEU A 131 -20.59 -17.67 -23.06
N GLU A 132 -19.45 -17.03 -23.47
CA GLU A 132 -18.18 -17.05 -22.75
C GLU A 132 -18.30 -16.43 -21.34
N ILE A 133 -19.02 -15.30 -21.20
CA ILE A 133 -19.28 -14.69 -19.91
C ILE A 133 -20.14 -15.61 -19.03
N ILE A 134 -21.14 -16.28 -19.60
CA ILE A 134 -21.97 -17.25 -18.88
C ILE A 134 -21.13 -18.45 -18.41
N ALA A 135 -20.22 -18.93 -19.26
CA ALA A 135 -19.34 -20.06 -18.95
C ALA A 135 -18.19 -19.70 -18.01
N PHE A 136 -17.93 -18.43 -17.75
CA PHE A 136 -16.83 -17.97 -16.89
C PHE A 136 -16.82 -18.64 -15.52
N ASN A 137 -17.96 -18.81 -14.88
CA ASN A 137 -18.06 -19.48 -13.58
C ASN A 137 -17.62 -20.95 -13.60
N GLN A 138 -17.56 -21.58 -14.77
CA GLN A 138 -17.10 -22.97 -14.93
C GLN A 138 -15.59 -23.06 -15.16
N HIS A 139 -15.01 -22.07 -15.88
CA HIS A 139 -13.64 -22.09 -16.32
C HIS A 139 -12.73 -21.16 -15.50
N ASN A 140 -13.28 -20.13 -14.87
CA ASN A 140 -12.57 -19.08 -14.11
C ASN A 140 -11.38 -18.46 -14.88
N ASP A 141 -11.55 -18.29 -16.20
CA ASP A 141 -10.53 -17.78 -17.11
C ASP A 141 -10.74 -16.28 -17.35
N MET A 142 -9.93 -15.46 -16.67
CA MET A 142 -10.00 -14.00 -16.74
C MET A 142 -9.69 -13.44 -18.14
N ASP A 143 -8.79 -14.06 -18.88
CA ASP A 143 -8.41 -13.57 -20.21
C ASP A 143 -9.55 -13.77 -21.21
N ARG A 144 -10.25 -14.91 -21.12
CA ARG A 144 -11.48 -15.13 -21.89
C ARG A 144 -12.58 -14.13 -21.51
N LEU A 145 -12.76 -13.83 -20.23
CA LEU A 145 -13.73 -12.82 -19.77
C LEU A 145 -13.40 -11.43 -20.30
N LYS A 146 -12.15 -10.98 -20.17
CA LYS A 146 -11.68 -9.68 -20.69
C LYS A 146 -11.93 -9.59 -22.21
N LYS A 147 -11.53 -10.63 -22.94
CA LYS A 147 -11.73 -10.71 -24.39
C LYS A 147 -13.22 -10.66 -24.77
N ALA A 148 -14.07 -11.38 -24.05
CA ALA A 148 -15.51 -11.38 -24.30
C ALA A 148 -16.14 -9.99 -24.07
N ILE A 149 -15.76 -9.30 -23.00
CA ILE A 149 -16.21 -7.93 -22.74
C ILE A 149 -15.66 -6.97 -23.79
N GLY A 150 -14.36 -7.05 -24.10
CA GLY A 150 -13.72 -6.24 -25.14
C GLY A 150 -14.41 -6.38 -26.51
N ASN A 151 -14.77 -7.59 -26.91
CA ASN A 151 -15.51 -7.86 -28.16
C ASN A 151 -16.87 -7.15 -28.20
N LYS A 152 -17.61 -7.13 -27.07
CA LYS A 152 -18.90 -6.40 -26.99
C LYS A 152 -18.71 -4.90 -27.17
N LEU A 153 -17.65 -4.35 -26.56
CA LEU A 153 -17.31 -2.93 -26.67
C LEU A 153 -16.86 -2.56 -28.09
N ASN A 154 -16.13 -3.45 -28.76
CA ASN A 154 -15.76 -3.27 -30.18
C ASN A 154 -17.00 -3.19 -31.08
N VAL A 155 -18.07 -3.96 -30.78
CA VAL A 155 -19.33 -3.84 -31.53
C VAL A 155 -19.97 -2.47 -31.37
N ILE A 156 -19.93 -1.87 -30.17
CA ILE A 156 -20.46 -0.52 -29.92
C ILE A 156 -19.61 0.54 -30.61
N SER A 157 -18.29 0.35 -30.62
CA SER A 157 -17.35 1.29 -31.21
C SER A 157 -17.36 1.26 -32.74
N ASN A 158 -17.87 0.18 -33.34
CA ASN A 158 -18.02 0.06 -34.78
C ASN A 158 -19.38 0.62 -35.21
N ARG A 159 -19.38 1.72 -35.97
CA ARG A 159 -20.59 2.45 -36.38
C ARG A 159 -21.61 1.58 -37.15
N ASP A 160 -21.13 0.74 -38.05
CA ASP A 160 -21.99 -0.07 -38.91
C ASP A 160 -22.61 -1.22 -38.12
N ALA A 161 -21.83 -1.86 -37.25
CA ALA A 161 -22.31 -2.91 -36.36
C ALA A 161 -23.31 -2.36 -35.33
N LEU A 162 -23.04 -1.20 -34.73
CA LEU A 162 -23.97 -0.55 -33.79
C LEU A 162 -25.28 -0.16 -34.49
N THR A 163 -25.20 0.37 -35.73
CA THR A 163 -26.40 0.69 -36.53
C THR A 163 -27.23 -0.55 -36.84
N SER A 164 -26.58 -1.66 -37.15
CA SER A 164 -27.21 -2.92 -37.42
C SER A 164 -27.86 -3.54 -36.16
N LEU A 165 -27.16 -3.48 -35.02
CA LEU A 165 -27.72 -3.89 -33.73
C LEU A 165 -28.93 -3.03 -33.35
N LYS A 166 -28.84 -1.72 -33.51
CA LYS A 166 -29.91 -0.76 -33.24
C LYS A 166 -31.17 -1.09 -34.10
N LYS A 167 -31.01 -1.28 -35.41
CA LYS A 167 -32.10 -1.67 -36.29
C LYS A 167 -32.73 -3.00 -35.88
N LEU A 168 -31.94 -3.94 -35.35
CA LEU A 168 -32.41 -5.26 -34.93
C LEU A 168 -33.23 -5.22 -33.64
N VAL A 169 -32.82 -4.40 -32.62
CA VAL A 169 -33.43 -4.43 -31.27
C VAL A 169 -34.40 -3.27 -31.01
N ALA A 170 -34.29 -2.18 -31.75
CA ALA A 170 -35.10 -0.98 -31.60
C ALA A 170 -35.60 -0.52 -32.97
N SER A 171 -36.89 -0.63 -33.21
CA SER A 171 -37.53 -0.34 -34.51
C SER A 171 -37.50 1.14 -34.93
N ASP A 172 -37.02 2.05 -34.09
CA ASP A 172 -37.09 3.50 -34.28
C ASP A 172 -35.75 4.13 -34.58
N GLY A 173 -35.75 5.00 -35.59
CA GLY A 173 -34.57 5.67 -36.14
C GLY A 173 -33.97 6.83 -35.34
N MET A 174 -34.10 6.86 -34.02
CA MET A 174 -33.42 7.91 -33.20
C MET A 174 -31.90 7.76 -33.21
N ASP A 175 -31.20 8.87 -33.39
CA ASP A 175 -29.74 8.90 -33.27
C ASP A 175 -29.31 8.59 -31.85
N THR A 176 -28.64 7.46 -31.67
CA THR A 176 -28.07 7.07 -30.38
C THR A 176 -26.67 7.61 -30.30
N ASN A 177 -26.39 8.47 -29.31
CA ASN A 177 -25.06 8.96 -29.07
C ASN A 177 -24.23 7.84 -28.41
N ILE A 178 -23.08 7.48 -29.01
CA ILE A 178 -22.14 6.49 -28.48
C ILE A 178 -21.64 6.90 -27.09
N GLU A 179 -21.47 8.19 -26.83
CA GLU A 179 -21.04 8.68 -25.54
C GLU A 179 -22.09 8.45 -24.44
N SER A 180 -23.37 8.64 -24.76
CA SER A 180 -24.49 8.35 -23.85
C SER A 180 -24.57 6.87 -23.53
N LEU A 181 -24.40 6.01 -24.53
CA LEU A 181 -24.40 4.56 -24.35
C LEU A 181 -23.21 4.10 -23.49
N ASN A 182 -22.01 4.64 -23.74
CA ASN A 182 -20.84 4.36 -22.94
C ASN A 182 -21.00 4.82 -21.48
N ALA A 183 -21.68 5.95 -21.25
CA ALA A 183 -21.97 6.44 -19.91
C ALA A 183 -22.92 5.53 -19.13
N LEU A 184 -23.84 4.84 -19.82
CA LEU A 184 -24.73 3.85 -19.21
C LEU A 184 -24.05 2.51 -18.97
N ILE A 185 -23.17 2.07 -19.87
CA ILE A 185 -22.51 0.76 -19.78
C ILE A 185 -21.47 0.73 -18.66
N LEU A 186 -20.72 1.79 -18.46
CA LEU A 186 -19.58 1.79 -17.53
C LEU A 186 -19.97 1.50 -16.07
N PRO A 187 -21.00 2.13 -15.47
CA PRO A 187 -21.44 1.79 -14.11
C PRO A 187 -21.93 0.34 -13.99
N GLU A 188 -22.76 -0.11 -14.92
CA GLU A 188 -23.32 -1.48 -14.93
C GLU A 188 -22.20 -2.54 -15.08
N LEU A 189 -21.16 -2.23 -15.85
CA LEU A 189 -20.01 -3.11 -16.03
C LEU A 189 -19.12 -3.13 -14.78
N LYS A 190 -18.97 -2.00 -14.07
CA LYS A 190 -18.29 -1.95 -12.77
C LYS A 190 -18.98 -2.85 -11.75
N ASP A 191 -20.27 -2.72 -11.62
CA ASP A 191 -21.07 -3.54 -10.71
C ASP A 191 -21.00 -5.04 -11.08
N PHE A 192 -21.10 -5.34 -12.38
CA PHE A 192 -20.98 -6.71 -12.89
C PHE A 192 -19.63 -7.35 -12.58
N LEU A 193 -18.53 -6.63 -12.83
CA LEU A 193 -17.16 -7.11 -12.56
C LEU A 193 -16.89 -7.18 -11.05
N GLY A 194 -17.44 -6.25 -10.27
CA GLY A 194 -17.33 -6.27 -8.81
C GLY A 194 -18.01 -7.50 -8.19
N ASP A 195 -19.17 -7.89 -8.72
CA ASP A 195 -19.85 -9.12 -8.31
C ASP A 195 -19.08 -10.39 -8.67
N LEU A 196 -18.39 -10.39 -9.83
CA LEU A 196 -17.62 -11.54 -10.30
C LEU A 196 -16.28 -11.69 -9.59
N GLN A 197 -15.62 -10.56 -9.30
CA GLN A 197 -14.26 -10.51 -8.77
C GLN A 197 -14.15 -9.47 -7.63
N PRO A 198 -14.75 -9.75 -6.45
CA PRO A 198 -14.82 -8.78 -5.35
C PRO A 198 -13.45 -8.40 -4.76
N TRP A 199 -12.39 -9.14 -5.09
CA TRP A 199 -11.03 -8.92 -4.60
C TRP A 199 -10.11 -8.22 -5.60
N SER A 200 -10.56 -7.98 -6.83
CA SER A 200 -9.78 -7.33 -7.88
C SER A 200 -9.97 -5.81 -7.86
N ASP A 201 -8.93 -5.05 -8.25
CA ASP A 201 -9.12 -3.64 -8.56
C ASP A 201 -9.86 -3.51 -9.89
N ILE A 202 -11.16 -3.26 -9.79
CA ILE A 202 -12.07 -3.18 -10.94
C ILE A 202 -11.65 -2.09 -11.93
N ASN A 203 -11.07 -1.00 -11.43
CA ASN A 203 -10.64 0.09 -12.31
C ASN A 203 -9.42 -0.31 -13.14
N LEU A 204 -8.46 -1.05 -12.58
CA LEU A 204 -7.34 -1.58 -13.35
C LEU A 204 -7.82 -2.59 -14.39
N LEU A 205 -8.74 -3.47 -14.03
CA LEU A 205 -9.35 -4.42 -14.96
C LEU A 205 -10.06 -3.69 -16.12
N LEU A 206 -10.78 -2.62 -15.83
CA LEU A 206 -11.43 -1.78 -16.85
C LEU A 206 -10.43 -1.06 -17.74
N LEU A 207 -9.29 -0.59 -17.21
CA LEU A 207 -8.22 0.00 -18.02
C LEU A 207 -7.69 -0.98 -19.07
N GLU A 208 -7.48 -2.24 -18.69
CA GLU A 208 -7.05 -3.28 -19.63
C GLU A 208 -8.12 -3.54 -20.70
N ILE A 209 -9.40 -3.68 -20.30
CA ILE A 209 -10.52 -3.94 -21.22
C ILE A 209 -10.72 -2.78 -22.20
N PHE A 210 -10.60 -1.54 -21.74
CA PHE A 210 -10.85 -0.33 -22.54
C PHE A 210 -9.60 0.25 -23.19
N GLN A 211 -8.45 -0.39 -23.13
CA GLN A 211 -7.16 0.13 -23.61
C GLN A 211 -7.22 0.71 -25.03
N SER A 212 -7.99 0.09 -25.93
CA SER A 212 -8.17 0.52 -27.31
C SER A 212 -9.31 1.54 -27.51
N ASN A 213 -10.04 1.91 -26.47
CA ASN A 213 -11.18 2.82 -26.58
C ASN A 213 -10.76 4.27 -26.31
N PRO A 214 -10.70 5.16 -27.37
CA PRO A 214 -10.15 6.51 -27.22
C PRO A 214 -11.04 7.45 -26.37
N VAL A 215 -12.30 7.09 -26.13
CA VAL A 215 -13.25 7.93 -25.38
C VAL A 215 -13.30 7.53 -23.90
N ILE A 216 -13.35 6.23 -23.62
CA ILE A 216 -13.54 5.71 -22.25
C ILE A 216 -12.20 5.57 -21.52
N TYR A 217 -11.16 5.10 -22.20
CA TYR A 217 -9.85 4.89 -21.60
C TYR A 217 -9.32 6.10 -20.81
N PRO A 218 -9.32 7.35 -21.39
CA PRO A 218 -8.86 8.52 -20.64
C PRO A 218 -9.70 8.81 -19.39
N LYS A 219 -11.02 8.56 -19.43
CA LYS A 219 -11.91 8.77 -18.28
C LYS A 219 -11.58 7.80 -17.14
N ILE A 220 -11.46 6.50 -17.44
CA ILE A 220 -11.08 5.48 -16.45
C ILE A 220 -9.68 5.78 -15.90
N LYS A 221 -8.73 6.10 -16.78
CA LYS A 221 -7.36 6.48 -16.39
C LYS A 221 -7.37 7.63 -15.38
N SER A 222 -8.15 8.67 -15.65
CA SER A 222 -8.31 9.80 -14.73
C SER A 222 -8.91 9.39 -13.39
N GLU A 223 -9.94 8.53 -13.37
CA GLU A 223 -10.53 8.03 -12.13
C GLU A 223 -9.54 7.21 -11.30
N VAL A 224 -8.74 6.34 -11.94
CA VAL A 224 -7.69 5.56 -11.26
C VAL A 224 -6.64 6.49 -10.67
N LEU A 225 -6.15 7.46 -11.44
CA LEU A 225 -5.17 8.43 -10.96
C LEU A 225 -5.70 9.26 -9.78
N ASN A 226 -6.96 9.69 -9.83
CA ASN A 226 -7.60 10.38 -8.71
C ASN A 226 -7.68 9.49 -7.46
N SER A 227 -8.02 8.21 -7.62
CA SER A 227 -8.04 7.24 -6.51
C SER A 227 -6.65 7.06 -5.91
N LEU A 228 -5.62 6.92 -6.75
CA LEU A 228 -4.22 6.81 -6.32
C LEU A 228 -3.76 8.09 -5.59
N GLN A 229 -4.15 9.27 -6.09
CA GLN A 229 -3.84 10.55 -5.45
C GLN A 229 -4.50 10.68 -4.06
N VAL A 230 -5.75 10.21 -3.90
CA VAL A 230 -6.41 10.17 -2.59
C VAL A 230 -5.68 9.25 -1.62
N LYS A 231 -5.28 8.05 -2.06
CA LYS A 231 -4.46 7.12 -1.28
C LYS A 231 -3.12 7.77 -0.89
N MET A 232 -2.45 8.43 -1.83
CA MET A 232 -1.18 9.13 -1.62
C MET A 232 -1.32 10.25 -0.58
N ASN A 233 -2.31 11.12 -0.74
CA ASN A 233 -2.57 12.20 0.20
C ASN A 233 -2.82 11.68 1.62
N LYS A 234 -3.51 10.54 1.76
CA LYS A 234 -3.70 9.90 3.06
C LYS A 234 -2.36 9.46 3.67
N VAL A 235 -1.49 8.80 2.90
CA VAL A 235 -0.16 8.38 3.37
C VAL A 235 0.66 9.58 3.84
N LEU A 236 0.68 10.67 3.07
CA LEU A 236 1.42 11.88 3.39
C LEU A 236 0.85 12.58 4.64
N ASN A 237 -0.47 12.74 4.74
CA ASN A 237 -1.12 13.34 5.89
C ASN A 237 -0.91 12.53 7.19
N ASP A 238 -1.02 11.20 7.11
CA ASP A 238 -0.78 10.32 8.26
C ASP A 238 0.68 10.40 8.72
N SER A 239 1.62 10.53 7.77
CA SER A 239 3.03 10.74 8.07
C SER A 239 3.28 12.09 8.73
N GLU A 240 2.74 13.16 8.17
CA GLU A 240 2.86 14.52 8.70
C GLU A 240 2.30 14.63 10.13
N LEU A 241 1.10 14.11 10.38
CA LEU A 241 0.50 14.12 11.71
C LEU A 241 1.36 13.37 12.74
N GLY A 242 1.93 12.22 12.34
CA GLY A 242 2.84 11.47 13.19
C GLY A 242 4.15 12.17 13.44
N ARG A 243 4.72 12.81 12.42
CA ARG A 243 5.96 13.61 12.49
C ARG A 243 5.80 14.85 13.35
N ASN A 244 4.65 15.53 13.28
CA ASN A 244 4.38 16.74 14.05
C ASN A 244 4.37 16.49 15.58
N LYS A 245 4.17 15.25 16.02
CA LYS A 245 4.35 14.86 17.42
C LYS A 245 5.82 15.05 17.85
N PHE A 246 6.79 14.76 16.98
CA PHE A 246 8.21 14.92 17.27
C PHE A 246 8.60 16.38 17.52
N LEU A 247 7.85 17.37 16.99
CA LEU A 247 8.14 18.79 17.22
C LEU A 247 8.02 19.19 18.69
N LYS A 248 7.09 18.57 19.42
CA LYS A 248 6.80 18.88 20.83
C LYS A 248 7.70 18.13 21.80
N ASP A 249 8.31 17.02 21.39
CA ASP A 249 9.07 16.16 22.27
C ASP A 249 10.52 16.68 22.44
N TYR A 250 11.04 16.55 23.66
CA TYR A 250 12.47 16.69 23.88
C TYR A 250 13.23 15.53 23.24
N PHE A 251 14.46 15.79 22.83
CA PHE A 251 15.28 14.74 22.25
C PHE A 251 15.53 13.61 23.27
N THR A 252 15.31 12.37 22.81
CA THR A 252 15.72 11.14 23.46
C THR A 252 16.36 10.20 22.42
N PRO A 253 17.28 9.30 22.79
CA PRO A 253 17.85 8.35 21.81
C PRO A 253 16.81 7.53 21.03
N SER A 254 15.65 7.25 21.64
CA SER A 254 14.55 6.54 20.98
C SER A 254 13.88 7.33 19.85
N LEU A 255 13.98 8.66 19.87
CA LEU A 255 13.38 9.53 18.87
C LEU A 255 13.98 9.30 17.47
N LEU A 256 15.30 9.00 17.40
CA LEU A 256 15.96 8.63 16.14
C LEU A 256 15.31 7.40 15.49
N ASN A 257 15.01 6.39 16.31
CA ASN A 257 14.32 5.18 15.80
C ASN A 257 12.87 5.45 15.39
N GLN A 258 12.17 6.32 16.11
CA GLN A 258 10.78 6.71 15.75
C GLN A 258 10.76 7.46 14.42
N GLY A 259 11.68 8.40 14.19
CA GLY A 259 11.81 9.10 12.91
C GLY A 259 12.11 8.13 11.75
N ARG A 260 13.06 7.21 11.97
CA ARG A 260 13.34 6.13 11.00
C ARG A 260 12.12 5.28 10.69
N GLN A 261 11.41 4.80 11.71
CA GLN A 261 10.22 3.96 11.52
C GLN A 261 9.13 4.70 10.74
N ARG A 262 8.89 5.97 11.06
CA ARG A 262 7.93 6.80 10.35
C ARG A 262 8.31 6.96 8.88
N GLY A 263 9.56 7.37 8.62
CA GLY A 263 10.07 7.52 7.26
C GLY A 263 10.01 6.21 6.45
N SER A 264 10.37 5.08 7.07
CA SER A 264 10.28 3.77 6.41
C SER A 264 8.84 3.37 6.09
N SER A 265 7.89 3.62 6.98
CA SER A 265 6.47 3.35 6.73
C SER A 265 5.94 4.21 5.58
N THR A 266 6.26 5.51 5.56
CA THR A 266 5.87 6.43 4.49
C THR A 266 6.48 6.03 3.16
N ARG A 267 7.80 5.71 3.13
CA ARG A 267 8.49 5.22 1.95
C ARG A 267 7.82 3.96 1.38
N ASN A 268 7.58 2.96 2.21
CA ASN A 268 7.02 1.68 1.76
C ASN A 268 5.58 1.82 1.26
N ALA A 269 4.75 2.62 1.94
CA ALA A 269 3.38 2.87 1.51
C ALA A 269 3.32 3.73 0.25
N GLY A 270 4.10 4.81 0.20
CA GLY A 270 4.19 5.71 -0.96
C GLY A 270 4.74 5.00 -2.20
N LYS A 271 5.79 4.18 -2.05
CA LYS A 271 6.42 3.44 -3.15
C LYS A 271 5.43 2.56 -3.90
N LYS A 272 4.55 1.82 -3.21
CA LYS A 272 3.53 0.99 -3.86
C LYS A 272 2.60 1.82 -4.76
N ILE A 273 2.17 2.98 -4.28
CA ILE A 273 1.29 3.86 -5.05
C ILE A 273 2.04 4.48 -6.23
N LEU A 274 3.32 4.83 -6.03
CA LEU A 274 4.18 5.36 -7.10
C LEU A 274 4.45 4.31 -8.19
N GLU A 275 4.62 3.05 -7.84
CA GLU A 275 4.74 1.94 -8.81
C GLU A 275 3.47 1.86 -9.69
N GLU A 276 2.28 1.86 -9.08
CA GLU A 276 1.00 1.89 -9.82
C GLU A 276 0.86 3.14 -10.71
N MET A 277 1.29 4.32 -10.23
CA MET A 277 1.29 5.55 -11.02
C MET A 277 2.28 5.48 -12.20
N ASN A 278 3.48 4.94 -11.98
CA ASN A 278 4.50 4.78 -13.01
C ASN A 278 4.04 3.85 -14.14
N ASP A 279 3.36 2.76 -13.80
CA ASP A 279 2.81 1.82 -14.78
C ASP A 279 1.76 2.48 -15.69
N LEU A 280 1.01 3.46 -15.17
CA LEU A 280 -0.02 4.18 -15.90
C LEU A 280 0.49 5.37 -16.71
N LEU A 281 1.52 6.06 -16.22
CA LEU A 281 1.97 7.36 -16.74
C LEU A 281 3.34 7.29 -17.40
N GLY A 282 4.19 6.36 -16.93
CA GLY A 282 5.61 6.31 -17.27
C GLY A 282 6.48 7.17 -16.35
N SER A 283 7.76 6.82 -16.30
CA SER A 283 8.74 7.40 -15.37
C SER A 283 9.08 8.89 -15.61
N ASN A 284 8.73 9.43 -16.78
CA ASN A 284 9.02 10.82 -17.15
C ASN A 284 7.79 11.75 -17.06
N ASP A 285 6.65 11.24 -16.63
CA ASP A 285 5.44 12.04 -16.48
C ASP A 285 5.57 13.02 -15.31
N SER A 286 5.18 14.27 -15.53
CA SER A 286 5.33 15.35 -14.54
C SER A 286 4.50 15.13 -13.29
N PHE A 287 3.29 14.55 -13.42
CA PHE A 287 2.43 14.24 -12.27
C PHE A 287 3.02 13.11 -11.44
N TYR A 288 3.60 12.10 -12.08
CA TYR A 288 4.34 11.03 -11.39
C TYR A 288 5.54 11.59 -10.63
N LEU A 289 6.39 12.39 -11.30
CA LEU A 289 7.60 12.98 -10.72
C LEU A 289 7.28 13.90 -9.53
N ASP A 290 6.21 14.70 -9.60
CA ASP A 290 5.75 15.53 -8.49
C ASP A 290 5.35 14.70 -7.26
N ASN A 291 4.68 13.57 -7.47
CA ASN A 291 4.33 12.66 -6.39
C ASN A 291 5.56 11.93 -5.81
N VAL A 292 6.54 11.56 -6.64
CA VAL A 292 7.84 11.05 -6.17
C VAL A 292 8.51 12.06 -5.26
N ASP A 293 8.63 13.31 -5.70
CA ASP A 293 9.26 14.38 -4.92
C ASP A 293 8.56 14.59 -3.56
N LYS A 294 7.24 14.62 -3.54
CA LYS A 294 6.43 14.75 -2.30
C LYS A 294 6.66 13.60 -1.31
N VAL A 295 6.65 12.37 -1.78
CA VAL A 295 6.85 11.19 -0.91
C VAL A 295 8.23 11.22 -0.29
N TYR A 296 9.26 11.40 -1.09
CA TYR A 296 10.64 11.37 -0.59
C TYR A 296 11.02 12.63 0.17
N SER A 297 10.36 13.77 -0.07
CA SER A 297 10.44 14.96 0.79
C SER A 297 9.91 14.67 2.20
N GLU A 298 8.77 14.02 2.32
CA GLU A 298 8.21 13.65 3.64
C GLU A 298 9.09 12.59 4.33
N VAL A 299 9.60 11.60 3.60
CA VAL A 299 10.57 10.60 4.12
C VAL A 299 11.82 11.28 4.66
N ASN A 300 12.40 12.23 3.90
CA ASN A 300 13.54 13.03 4.32
C ASN A 300 13.21 13.84 5.57
N TYR A 301 12.03 14.46 5.60
CA TYR A 301 11.63 15.30 6.73
C TYR A 301 11.50 14.51 8.04
N CYS A 302 10.98 13.28 7.98
CA CYS A 302 10.92 12.38 9.13
C CYS A 302 12.30 12.08 9.75
N GLY A 303 13.32 11.91 8.92
CA GLY A 303 14.68 11.63 9.37
C GLY A 303 15.43 12.88 9.84
N ILE A 304 15.39 13.95 9.04
CA ILE A 304 16.17 15.18 9.32
C ILE A 304 15.64 15.93 10.54
N LEU A 305 14.33 15.90 10.79
CA LEU A 305 13.74 16.55 11.95
C LEU A 305 14.29 15.99 13.26
N VAL A 306 14.33 14.66 13.40
CA VAL A 306 14.84 14.00 14.61
C VAL A 306 16.36 14.11 14.69
N PHE A 307 17.06 14.12 13.55
CA PHE A 307 18.49 14.35 13.49
C PHE A 307 18.86 15.78 13.95
N ASN A 308 18.13 16.81 13.49
CA ASN A 308 18.35 18.19 13.93
C ASN A 308 18.12 18.34 15.44
N LYS A 309 17.09 17.70 16.00
CA LYS A 309 16.89 17.70 17.46
C LYS A 309 18.04 17.00 18.20
N PHE A 310 18.61 15.96 17.63
CA PHE A 310 19.81 15.33 18.16
C PHE A 310 21.01 16.30 18.14
N ILE A 311 21.24 17.01 17.04
CA ILE A 311 22.31 18.00 16.93
C ILE A 311 22.11 19.15 17.93
N ASP A 312 20.89 19.66 18.08
CA ASP A 312 20.53 20.69 19.03
C ASP A 312 20.80 20.23 20.49
N ALA A 313 20.47 19.01 20.82
CA ALA A 313 20.71 18.43 22.14
C ALA A 313 22.23 18.26 22.40
N LEU A 314 22.99 17.88 21.36
CA LEU A 314 24.44 17.74 21.43
C LEU A 314 25.12 19.11 21.64
N ASN A 315 24.76 20.12 20.84
CA ASN A 315 25.35 21.46 20.90
C ASN A 315 25.04 22.19 22.22
N ASN A 316 23.90 21.91 22.82
CA ASN A 316 23.48 22.50 24.10
C ASN A 316 23.93 21.68 25.32
N ASN A 317 24.84 20.72 25.17
CA ASN A 317 25.31 19.82 26.22
C ASN A 317 24.19 19.14 27.04
N ARG A 318 23.07 18.82 26.40
CA ARG A 318 21.91 18.17 27.04
C ARG A 318 22.00 16.66 27.03
N LEU A 319 23.03 16.10 26.38
CA LEU A 319 23.24 14.64 26.26
C LEU A 319 24.40 14.24 27.18
N GLU A 320 24.13 13.32 28.08
CA GLU A 320 25.19 12.63 28.82
C GLU A 320 25.91 11.63 27.91
N LEU A 321 27.13 11.25 28.26
CA LEU A 321 27.90 10.25 27.52
C LEU A 321 27.11 8.93 27.33
N LEU A 322 26.33 8.54 28.36
CA LEU A 322 25.50 7.35 28.32
C LEU A 322 24.39 7.43 27.25
N ASP A 323 23.78 8.61 27.08
CA ASP A 323 22.77 8.84 26.07
C ASP A 323 23.39 8.84 24.67
N LEU A 324 24.55 9.45 24.53
CA LEU A 324 25.31 9.45 23.27
C LEU A 324 25.67 8.01 22.83
N LEU A 325 26.03 7.15 23.79
CA LEU A 325 26.30 5.73 23.52
C LEU A 325 25.10 4.97 23.02
N ARG A 326 23.88 5.38 23.39
CA ARG A 326 22.61 4.78 22.96
C ARG A 326 22.09 5.32 21.62
N CYS A 327 22.62 6.46 21.14
CA CYS A 327 22.23 7.02 19.86
C CYS A 327 22.72 6.15 18.70
N ASP A 328 21.80 5.65 17.89
CA ASP A 328 22.10 4.93 16.64
C ASP A 328 21.63 5.70 15.41
N LEU A 329 22.59 6.25 14.67
CA LEU A 329 22.35 6.97 13.42
C LEU A 329 22.25 6.03 12.19
N ASN A 330 22.60 4.74 12.32
CA ASN A 330 22.58 3.81 11.19
C ASN A 330 21.18 3.66 10.63
N GLY A 331 20.16 3.69 11.48
CA GLY A 331 18.77 3.59 11.04
C GLY A 331 18.37 4.67 10.04
N ILE A 332 18.75 5.94 10.29
CA ILE A 332 18.46 7.07 9.38
C ILE A 332 19.36 7.00 8.14
N ILE A 333 20.63 6.62 8.29
CA ILE A 333 21.56 6.40 7.17
C ILE A 333 21.00 5.37 6.21
N ASN A 334 20.48 4.25 6.72
CA ASN A 334 19.88 3.22 5.90
C ASN A 334 18.60 3.71 5.21
N LEU A 335 17.72 4.42 5.94
CA LEU A 335 16.50 5.01 5.34
C LEU A 335 16.85 5.89 4.13
N TYR A 336 17.86 6.74 4.24
CA TYR A 336 18.26 7.64 3.16
C TYR A 336 18.98 6.90 2.03
N SER A 337 19.81 5.91 2.34
CA SER A 337 20.48 5.08 1.34
C SER A 337 19.48 4.26 0.53
N ASP A 338 18.46 3.72 1.19
CA ASP A 338 17.35 3.00 0.53
C ASP A 338 16.51 3.94 -0.34
N SER A 339 16.24 5.17 0.13
CA SER A 339 15.52 6.19 -0.63
C SER A 339 16.28 6.57 -1.91
N LEU A 340 17.60 6.76 -1.83
CA LEU A 340 18.44 7.03 -3.00
C LEU A 340 18.51 5.84 -3.97
N THR A 341 18.36 4.62 -3.45
CA THR A 341 18.27 3.42 -4.30
C THR A 341 16.96 3.41 -5.10
N ASP A 342 15.85 3.76 -4.47
CA ASP A 342 14.55 3.88 -5.13
C ASP A 342 14.56 5.01 -6.18
N LEU A 343 15.27 6.11 -5.91
CA LEU A 343 15.40 7.26 -6.82
C LEU A 343 16.45 7.08 -7.91
N ARG A 344 17.01 5.87 -8.08
CA ARG A 344 18.00 5.62 -9.12
C ARG A 344 17.36 5.75 -10.51
N GLY A 345 17.91 6.62 -11.35
CA GLY A 345 17.38 6.91 -12.69
C GLY A 345 16.19 7.87 -12.70
N ILE A 346 15.77 8.39 -11.53
CA ILE A 346 14.71 9.40 -11.41
C ILE A 346 15.37 10.73 -11.04
N GLU A 347 15.05 11.77 -11.80
CA GLU A 347 15.58 13.13 -11.58
C GLU A 347 14.49 14.00 -10.92
N VAL A 348 14.62 14.17 -9.61
CA VAL A 348 13.73 15.00 -8.77
C VAL A 348 14.56 15.81 -7.77
N PRO A 349 14.13 17.05 -7.40
CA PRO A 349 14.90 17.94 -6.54
C PRO A 349 15.27 17.34 -5.18
N ILE A 350 14.37 16.55 -4.60
CA ILE A 350 14.61 15.92 -3.27
C ILE A 350 15.83 15.00 -3.25
N LYS A 351 16.23 14.43 -4.37
CA LYS A 351 17.37 13.51 -4.47
C LYS A 351 18.69 14.15 -4.02
N ASP A 352 18.94 15.38 -4.44
CA ASP A 352 20.12 16.13 -4.03
C ASP A 352 20.07 16.46 -2.54
N THR A 353 18.92 16.89 -2.04
CA THR A 353 18.70 17.17 -0.61
C THR A 353 18.97 15.93 0.26
N ILE A 354 18.46 14.76 -0.12
CA ILE A 354 18.73 13.51 0.60
C ILE A 354 20.21 13.15 0.56
N THR A 355 20.87 13.38 -0.56
CA THR A 355 22.31 13.10 -0.74
C THR A 355 23.15 13.97 0.20
N GLU A 356 22.86 15.27 0.30
CA GLU A 356 23.55 16.19 1.20
C GLU A 356 23.29 15.83 2.68
N ASN A 357 22.03 15.60 3.05
CA ASN A 357 21.67 15.20 4.40
C ASN A 357 22.36 13.90 4.81
N LEU A 358 22.39 12.91 3.92
CA LEU A 358 23.07 11.63 4.17
C LEU A 358 24.56 11.82 4.42
N ARG A 359 25.21 12.72 3.67
CA ARG A 359 26.64 13.06 3.87
C ARG A 359 26.83 13.66 5.27
N GLY A 360 26.06 14.68 5.64
CA GLY A 360 26.13 15.32 6.96
C GLY A 360 25.91 14.35 8.12
N ILE A 361 24.92 13.45 7.99
CA ILE A 361 24.63 12.44 9.02
C ILE A 361 25.79 11.43 9.15
N ARG A 362 26.39 11.00 8.04
CA ARG A 362 27.54 10.09 8.04
C ARG A 362 28.78 10.74 8.68
N ASP A 363 29.01 12.02 8.42
CA ASP A 363 30.14 12.76 9.00
C ASP A 363 29.94 12.93 10.50
N THR A 364 28.75 13.28 10.94
CA THR A 364 28.41 13.35 12.37
C THR A 364 28.59 12.00 13.05
N LYS A 365 28.13 10.92 12.42
CA LYS A 365 28.30 9.56 12.93
C LYS A 365 29.78 9.22 13.13
N ARG A 366 30.65 9.56 12.18
CA ARG A 366 32.09 9.33 12.29
C ARG A 366 32.70 10.06 13.49
N GLN A 367 32.27 11.30 13.76
CA GLN A 367 32.72 12.07 14.93
C GLN A 367 32.25 11.39 16.22
N ILE A 368 30.99 10.99 16.31
CA ILE A 368 30.45 10.30 17.48
C ILE A 368 31.15 8.96 17.71
N ASP A 369 31.41 8.18 16.67
CA ASP A 369 32.11 6.89 16.80
C ASP A 369 33.53 7.09 17.34
N ARG A 370 34.22 8.17 16.96
CA ARG A 370 35.52 8.55 17.55
C ARG A 370 35.40 8.88 19.06
N ILE A 371 34.38 9.63 19.45
CA ILE A 371 34.13 9.95 20.87
C ILE A 371 33.81 8.67 21.66
N LYS A 372 32.98 7.81 21.11
CA LYS A 372 32.65 6.50 21.72
C LYS A 372 33.89 5.64 21.92
N GLU A 373 34.77 5.58 20.94
CA GLU A 373 36.01 4.81 21.01
C GLU A 373 36.98 5.40 22.03
N GLN A 374 37.15 6.72 22.03
CA GLN A 374 37.95 7.40 23.05
C GLN A 374 37.41 7.15 24.46
N ALA A 375 36.11 7.16 24.66
CA ALA A 375 35.48 6.84 25.93
C ALA A 375 35.70 5.37 26.34
N ARG A 376 35.64 4.43 25.41
CA ARG A 376 35.95 3.01 25.65
C ARG A 376 37.41 2.81 26.00
N VAL A 377 38.32 3.44 25.28
CA VAL A 377 39.78 3.40 25.58
C VAL A 377 40.05 3.98 26.95
N ARG A 378 39.41 5.10 27.30
CA ARG A 378 39.53 5.67 28.65
C ARG A 378 38.96 4.77 29.74
N GLN A 379 37.85 4.09 29.50
CA GLN A 379 37.33 3.09 30.42
C GLN A 379 38.23 1.85 30.53
N ALA A 380 38.76 1.37 29.40
CA ALA A 380 39.69 0.25 29.38
C ALA A 380 41.04 0.59 30.05
N SER A 381 41.55 1.81 29.81
CA SER A 381 42.75 2.32 30.51
C SER A 381 42.45 2.72 31.94
N GLY A 382 41.23 3.13 32.28
CA GLY A 382 40.78 3.45 33.62
C GLY A 382 40.64 2.23 34.54
N ASN A 383 40.62 1.02 34.01
CA ASN A 383 40.77 -0.19 34.82
C ASN A 383 42.20 -0.41 35.34
N GLN A 384 43.20 0.30 34.78
CA GLN A 384 44.54 0.39 35.38
C GLN A 384 44.74 1.63 36.27
N ASN A 385 43.81 2.63 36.20
CA ASN A 385 43.83 3.83 37.03
C ASN A 385 42.53 4.00 37.82
N SER A 386 42.10 2.99 38.52
CA SER A 386 40.99 3.06 39.47
C SER A 386 41.35 4.00 40.63
N GLY A 387 40.73 5.19 40.63
CA GLY A 387 41.08 6.25 41.55
C GLY A 387 40.73 5.96 42.99
N CYS A 388 41.52 6.54 43.93
CA CYS A 388 41.14 6.65 45.32
C CYS A 388 40.04 7.71 45.45
N PHE A 389 38.77 7.31 45.17
CA PHE A 389 37.61 8.22 45.08
C PHE A 389 37.49 9.16 46.29
N ILE A 390 37.56 8.60 47.50
CA ILE A 390 37.46 9.39 48.74
C ILE A 390 38.61 10.36 48.88
N ALA A 391 39.86 9.93 48.64
CA ALA A 391 41.03 10.78 48.73
C ALA A 391 40.99 11.89 47.66
N THR A 392 40.57 11.58 46.42
CA THR A 392 40.44 12.57 45.35
C THR A 392 39.34 13.59 45.67
N ALA A 393 38.17 13.16 46.16
CA ALA A 393 37.08 14.06 46.56
C ALA A 393 37.47 14.94 47.78
N THR A 394 38.26 14.39 48.67
CA THR A 394 38.77 15.12 49.85
C THR A 394 39.79 16.20 49.53
N LEU A 395 40.73 15.87 48.65
CA LEU A 395 41.84 16.76 48.27
C LEU A 395 41.54 17.63 47.05
N GLY A 396 40.44 17.35 46.34
CA GLY A 396 39.99 18.14 45.21
C GLY A 396 40.81 17.99 43.93
N ASN A 397 41.86 17.17 43.94
CA ASN A 397 42.74 16.96 42.79
C ASN A 397 43.14 15.49 42.66
N TYR A 398 42.94 14.95 41.46
CA TYR A 398 43.26 13.57 41.10
C TYR A 398 44.77 13.27 41.14
N ASP A 399 45.60 14.25 40.82
CA ASP A 399 47.06 14.14 40.75
C ASP A 399 47.79 14.69 42.03
N HIS A 400 47.01 14.87 43.10
CA HIS A 400 47.58 15.29 44.36
C HIS A 400 48.54 14.22 44.88
N SER A 401 49.72 14.63 45.38
CA SER A 401 50.83 13.75 45.84
C SER A 401 50.35 12.64 46.80
N LEU A 402 49.49 13.00 47.77
CA LEU A 402 48.95 12.05 48.73
C LEU A 402 47.94 11.05 48.06
N VAL A 403 47.25 11.47 46.99
CA VAL A 403 46.37 10.53 46.20
C VAL A 403 47.23 9.53 45.46
N LEU A 404 48.33 9.98 44.86
CA LEU A 404 49.26 9.11 44.15
C LEU A 404 49.91 8.10 45.11
N GLU A 405 50.31 8.57 46.30
CA GLU A 405 50.89 7.74 47.35
C GLU A 405 49.93 6.65 47.82
N LEU A 406 48.64 6.99 48.02
CA LEU A 406 47.62 6.00 48.40
C LEU A 406 47.28 5.01 47.28
N ARG A 407 47.40 5.41 46.02
CA ARG A 407 47.26 4.48 44.88
C ARG A 407 48.40 3.50 44.83
N GLN A 408 49.63 3.99 44.98
CA GLN A 408 50.77 3.12 45.02
C GLN A 408 50.72 2.14 46.23
N PHE A 409 50.32 2.60 47.41
CA PHE A 409 50.04 1.70 48.54
C PHE A 409 48.98 0.67 48.30
N ARG A 410 47.89 1.03 47.62
CA ARG A 410 46.86 0.07 47.22
C ARG A 410 47.43 -1.01 46.29
N ASP A 411 48.17 -0.58 45.24
CA ASP A 411 48.62 -1.47 44.19
C ASP A 411 49.79 -2.36 44.66
N GLU A 412 50.73 -1.82 45.47
CA GLU A 412 51.93 -2.51 45.88
C GLU A 412 51.73 -3.31 47.19
N TRP A 413 50.73 -2.93 48.03
CA TRP A 413 50.59 -3.60 49.33
C TRP A 413 49.18 -4.19 49.54
N ILE A 414 48.07 -3.45 49.34
CA ILE A 414 46.72 -3.94 49.61
C ILE A 414 46.39 -5.10 48.66
N LEU A 415 46.65 -4.96 47.39
CA LEU A 415 46.31 -5.99 46.39
C LEU A 415 47.17 -7.24 46.51
N THR A 416 48.31 -7.22 47.22
CA THR A 416 49.08 -8.43 47.48
C THR A 416 48.53 -9.29 48.62
N LYS A 417 47.54 -8.79 49.38
CA LYS A 417 46.92 -9.54 50.47
C LYS A 417 45.72 -10.37 50.00
N THR A 418 45.49 -11.52 50.61
CA THR A 418 44.39 -12.41 50.28
C THR A 418 43.01 -11.76 50.38
N TRP A 419 42.85 -10.75 51.22
CA TRP A 419 41.63 -9.96 51.41
C TRP A 419 41.60 -8.69 50.53
N GLY A 420 42.73 -8.30 49.94
CA GLY A 420 42.91 -7.04 49.27
C GLY A 420 41.99 -6.80 48.09
N GLU A 421 41.85 -7.78 47.22
CA GLU A 421 40.90 -7.67 46.09
C GLU A 421 39.43 -7.51 46.54
N GLY A 422 39.04 -8.20 47.63
CA GLY A 422 37.71 -8.07 48.19
C GLY A 422 37.45 -6.66 48.75
N PHE A 423 38.45 -6.12 49.46
CA PHE A 423 38.40 -4.77 49.99
C PHE A 423 38.34 -3.72 48.88
N VAL A 424 39.15 -3.83 47.86
CA VAL A 424 39.20 -2.88 46.75
C VAL A 424 37.87 -2.91 45.97
N ARG A 425 37.27 -4.09 45.72
CA ARG A 425 35.94 -4.23 45.11
C ARG A 425 34.85 -3.59 45.98
N TRP A 426 34.85 -3.80 47.28
CA TRP A 426 33.95 -3.14 48.21
C TRP A 426 34.12 -1.62 48.20
N TYR A 427 35.37 -1.14 48.27
CA TYR A 427 35.69 0.28 48.22
C TYR A 427 35.22 0.95 46.92
N TYR A 428 35.36 0.30 45.76
CA TYR A 428 34.88 0.83 44.50
C TYR A 428 33.36 0.87 44.41
N ARG A 429 32.68 -0.07 45.02
CA ARG A 429 31.22 -0.08 45.06
C ARG A 429 30.64 1.05 45.92
N TYR A 430 31.21 1.32 47.06
CA TYR A 430 30.67 2.25 48.05
C TYR A 430 31.45 3.58 48.13
N GLY A 431 32.72 3.59 47.86
CA GLY A 431 33.57 4.76 47.93
C GLY A 431 33.24 5.83 46.91
N ALA A 432 32.75 5.43 45.71
CA ALA A 432 32.28 6.36 44.69
C ALA A 432 31.04 7.13 45.15
N ILE A 433 30.15 6.48 45.91
CA ILE A 433 28.96 7.12 46.47
C ILE A 433 29.34 8.08 47.58
N ALA A 434 30.21 7.66 48.51
CA ALA A 434 30.73 8.51 49.58
C ALA A 434 31.45 9.73 49.06
N ALA A 435 32.27 9.59 48.00
CA ALA A 435 33.01 10.67 47.37
C ALA A 435 32.10 11.80 46.88
N LYS A 436 30.93 11.49 46.30
CA LYS A 436 29.91 12.47 45.83
C LYS A 436 29.37 13.34 46.97
N PHE A 437 29.28 12.81 48.19
CA PHE A 437 28.85 13.58 49.36
C PHE A 437 29.98 14.42 49.92
N ILE A 438 31.21 13.85 49.97
CA ILE A 438 32.39 14.54 50.45
C ILE A 438 32.73 15.77 49.58
N GLU A 439 32.63 15.62 48.26
CA GLU A 439 32.92 16.67 47.30
C GLU A 439 32.11 17.95 47.51
N LYS A 440 30.85 17.78 47.95
CA LYS A 440 29.86 18.86 48.11
C LYS A 440 29.99 19.65 49.42
N SER A 441 30.77 19.19 50.39
CA SER A 441 30.81 19.79 51.71
C SER A 441 32.24 19.96 52.20
N THR A 442 32.63 21.20 52.54
CA THR A 442 33.96 21.56 53.10
C THR A 442 34.20 20.88 54.44
N LEU A 443 33.13 20.73 55.24
CA LEU A 443 33.19 20.04 56.51
C LEU A 443 33.48 18.54 56.33
N LEU A 444 32.81 17.89 55.40
CA LEU A 444 33.02 16.49 55.09
C LEU A 444 34.40 16.23 54.48
N LYS A 445 34.94 17.16 53.71
CA LYS A 445 36.34 17.09 53.23
C LYS A 445 37.29 17.09 54.35
N SER A 446 37.13 17.99 55.34
CA SER A 446 37.99 18.07 56.52
C SER A 446 37.92 16.79 57.39
N ILE A 447 36.68 16.29 57.62
CA ILE A 447 36.49 15.06 58.39
C ILE A 447 37.17 13.90 57.66
N SER A 448 36.89 13.76 56.34
CA SER A 448 37.48 12.69 55.54
C SER A 448 39.02 12.76 55.49
N PHE A 449 39.59 13.97 55.46
CA PHE A 449 41.04 14.15 55.51
C PHE A 449 41.63 13.61 56.80
N PHE A 450 41.09 14.03 57.95
CA PHE A 450 41.67 13.66 59.26
C PHE A 450 41.39 12.17 59.64
N PHE A 451 40.26 11.63 59.29
CA PHE A 451 39.86 10.30 59.73
C PHE A 451 40.07 9.18 58.70
N ILE A 452 40.26 9.49 57.40
CA ILE A 452 40.48 8.50 56.37
C ILE A 452 41.81 8.69 55.65
N VAL A 453 42.01 9.86 55.02
CA VAL A 453 43.17 10.10 54.15
C VAL A 453 44.49 10.13 54.94
N LEU A 454 44.53 10.92 55.98
CA LEU A 454 45.77 11.11 56.78
C LEU A 454 46.23 9.81 57.49
N PRO A 455 45.32 9.04 58.14
CA PRO A 455 45.70 7.75 58.73
C PRO A 455 46.18 6.74 57.69
N LEU A 456 45.62 6.69 56.55
CA LEU A 456 46.02 5.78 55.46
C LEU A 456 47.38 6.19 54.87
N VAL A 457 47.66 7.47 54.76
CA VAL A 457 48.96 7.99 54.32
C VAL A 457 50.07 7.70 55.40
N ILE A 458 49.75 7.87 56.67
CA ILE A 458 50.67 7.49 57.71
C ILE A 458 50.95 5.99 57.67
N LEU A 459 49.89 5.18 57.51
CA LEU A 459 50.07 3.74 57.44
C LEU A 459 50.89 3.32 56.22
N SER A 460 50.67 3.96 55.04
CA SER A 460 51.44 3.68 53.82
C SER A 460 52.90 3.95 54.01
N ARG A 461 53.25 5.04 54.73
CA ARG A 461 54.66 5.42 55.03
C ARG A 461 55.35 4.55 56.08
N VAL A 462 54.55 3.98 57.00
CA VAL A 462 55.06 3.02 58.00
C VAL A 462 55.40 1.66 57.42
N ILE A 463 54.55 1.24 56.46
CA ILE A 463 54.66 -0.08 55.82
C ILE A 463 55.71 -0.09 54.70
N ASN A 464 55.90 1.04 54.01
CA ASN A 464 56.90 1.20 52.93
C ASN A 464 58.29 1.67 53.44
N ARG A 465 58.48 1.73 54.77
CA ARG A 465 59.80 1.82 55.42
C ARG A 465 60.33 0.43 55.75
#